data_1ed4f7fa843d10703d627d39b3065609
#
_entry.id   1ed4f7fa843d10703d627d39b3065609
#
_cell.length_a   1.000
_cell.length_b   1.000
_cell.length_c   1.000
_cell.angle_alpha   90.00
_cell.angle_beta   90.00
_cell.angle_gamma   90.00
#
_symmetry.space_group_name_H-M   'P 1'
#
loop_
_entity.id
_entity.type
_entity.pdbx_description
1 polymer ?
#
loop_
_entity_poly.entity_id
_entity_poly.type
_entity_poly.pdbx_seq_one_letter_code
_entity_poly.pdbx_strand_id
1 'polypeptide(L)'
;MKGAILLAATGWDNDLWARLFGEASGRQVFIDPEGRDEDSIEYAIVWKQPPGSLARLKNLKVIFSLGAGVDHIFRDPHVPDVPIVRVVSNDLTNRMSEFVVWQVLDHHRMGPKYRRQQRDRIWLEDR
;
A
#
# COMPACT_ATOMS: atom_id res chain seq x y z
N MET A 1 -25.44 13.65 7.22
CA MET A 1 -24.06 14.03 6.85
C MET A 1 -23.39 12.84 6.18
N LYS A 2 -22.49 13.07 5.23
CA LYS A 2 -21.69 11.98 4.66
C LYS A 2 -20.70 11.49 5.73
N GLY A 3 -20.60 10.16 5.95
CA GLY A 3 -19.65 9.61 6.92
C GLY A 3 -18.21 10.00 6.60
N ALA A 4 -17.39 10.18 7.63
CA ALA A 4 -16.00 10.60 7.50
C ALA A 4 -15.06 9.43 7.14
N ILE A 5 -13.86 9.78 6.72
CA ILE A 5 -12.77 8.85 6.40
C ILE A 5 -11.68 8.99 7.46
N LEU A 6 -11.17 7.88 7.98
CA LEU A 6 -9.90 7.83 8.71
C LEU A 6 -8.77 7.47 7.74
N LEU A 7 -7.71 8.25 7.69
CA LEU A 7 -6.46 7.93 7.02
C LEU A 7 -5.41 7.52 8.06
N ALA A 8 -4.98 6.27 8.02
CA ALA A 8 -3.96 5.71 8.91
C ALA A 8 -2.87 5.03 8.07
N ALA A 9 -1.92 5.81 7.57
CA ALA A 9 -0.88 5.34 6.66
C ALA A 9 0.52 5.69 7.16
N THR A 10 1.30 4.66 7.50
CA THR A 10 2.69 4.82 7.94
C THR A 10 3.62 5.01 6.75
N GLY A 11 4.46 6.06 6.81
CA GLY A 11 5.46 6.34 5.78
C GLY A 11 4.93 7.05 4.53
N TRP A 12 3.70 7.57 4.59
CA TRP A 12 3.08 8.36 3.53
C TRP A 12 2.98 9.84 3.92
N ASP A 13 2.86 10.72 2.93
CA ASP A 13 2.51 12.13 3.15
C ASP A 13 1.01 12.22 3.43
N ASN A 14 0.65 12.05 4.71
CA ASN A 14 -0.74 11.97 5.11
C ASN A 14 -1.52 13.28 4.88
N ASP A 15 -0.87 14.44 4.96
CA ASP A 15 -1.51 15.74 4.71
C ASP A 15 -1.91 15.86 3.24
N LEU A 16 -1.02 15.52 2.33
CA LEU A 16 -1.29 15.48 0.90
C LEU A 16 -2.44 14.52 0.58
N TRP A 17 -2.37 13.30 1.09
CA TRP A 17 -3.36 12.28 0.79
C TRP A 17 -4.71 12.56 1.42
N ALA A 18 -4.75 13.11 2.65
CA ALA A 18 -6.01 13.52 3.28
C ALA A 18 -6.72 14.60 2.45
N ARG A 19 -5.97 15.58 1.92
CA ARG A 19 -6.53 16.59 1.02
C ARG A 19 -7.08 15.96 -0.26
N LEU A 20 -6.31 15.11 -0.94
CA LEU A 20 -6.73 14.47 -2.19
C LEU A 20 -7.98 13.59 -2.00
N PHE A 21 -8.02 12.79 -0.93
CA PHE A 21 -9.21 11.98 -0.63
C PHE A 21 -10.41 12.83 -0.25
N GLY A 22 -10.19 13.92 0.48
CA GLY A 22 -11.25 14.87 0.82
C GLY A 22 -11.84 15.52 -0.42
N GLU A 23 -11.02 16.02 -1.32
CA GLU A 23 -11.42 16.63 -2.59
C GLU A 23 -12.19 15.63 -3.49
N ALA A 24 -11.65 14.41 -3.63
CA ALA A 24 -12.26 13.39 -4.48
C ALA A 24 -13.59 12.84 -3.95
N SER A 25 -13.73 12.71 -2.63
CA SER A 25 -14.91 12.08 -2.01
C SER A 25 -15.97 13.09 -1.55
N GLY A 26 -15.58 14.35 -1.31
CA GLY A 26 -16.39 15.36 -0.65
C GLY A 26 -16.68 15.00 0.81
N ARG A 27 -15.78 14.26 1.48
CA ARG A 27 -15.88 13.81 2.87
C ARG A 27 -14.80 14.43 3.73
N GLN A 28 -15.07 14.57 5.01
CA GLN A 28 -14.04 14.90 5.98
C GLN A 28 -13.06 13.74 6.12
N VAL A 29 -11.76 14.04 6.16
CA VAL A 29 -10.70 13.07 6.38
C VAL A 29 -9.96 13.42 7.65
N PHE A 30 -9.91 12.46 8.57
CA PHE A 30 -9.11 12.54 9.79
C PHE A 30 -7.82 11.76 9.59
N ILE A 31 -6.71 12.30 10.07
CA ILE A 31 -5.42 11.61 10.10
C ILE A 31 -5.26 10.96 11.47
N ASP A 32 -4.98 9.65 11.52
CA ASP A 32 -4.73 8.95 12.77
C ASP A 32 -3.44 9.49 13.44
N PRO A 33 -3.38 9.66 14.78
CA PRO A 33 -4.36 9.25 15.79
C PRO A 33 -5.18 10.38 16.45
N GLU A 34 -4.98 11.67 16.12
CA GLU A 34 -5.44 12.77 16.96
C GLU A 34 -6.68 13.52 16.44
N GLY A 35 -7.52 13.98 17.39
CA GLY A 35 -8.60 14.94 17.13
C GLY A 35 -9.77 14.43 16.30
N ARG A 36 -9.91 13.10 16.18
CA ARG A 36 -10.94 12.48 15.36
C ARG A 36 -12.25 12.29 16.12
N ASP A 37 -13.35 12.51 15.42
CA ASP A 37 -14.68 12.09 15.85
C ASP A 37 -14.90 10.63 15.42
N GLU A 38 -14.64 9.68 16.32
CA GLU A 38 -14.71 8.23 16.05
C GLU A 38 -16.11 7.79 15.60
N ASP A 39 -17.17 8.45 16.08
CA ASP A 39 -18.55 8.10 15.74
C ASP A 39 -18.94 8.53 14.31
N SER A 40 -18.27 9.51 13.74
CA SER A 40 -18.50 9.96 12.36
C SER A 40 -17.78 9.12 11.30
N ILE A 41 -16.79 8.30 11.70
CA ILE A 41 -15.95 7.55 10.76
C ILE A 41 -16.68 6.31 10.26
N GLU A 42 -16.92 6.28 8.96
CA GLU A 42 -17.53 5.14 8.26
C GLU A 42 -16.54 4.39 7.34
N TYR A 43 -15.41 4.99 7.00
CA TYR A 43 -14.42 4.44 6.09
C TYR A 43 -13.02 4.60 6.66
N ALA A 44 -12.17 3.60 6.47
CA ALA A 44 -10.76 3.69 6.81
C ALA A 44 -9.90 3.43 5.59
N ILE A 45 -8.90 4.28 5.35
CA ILE A 45 -7.86 4.08 4.33
C ILE A 45 -6.57 3.84 5.08
N VAL A 46 -5.96 2.66 4.88
CA VAL A 46 -4.88 2.19 5.74
C VAL A 46 -3.67 1.68 4.96
N TRP A 47 -2.50 1.88 5.55
CA TRP A 47 -1.25 1.25 5.16
C TRP A 47 -0.35 1.07 6.38
N LYS A 48 -0.10 -0.18 6.79
CA LYS A 48 0.70 -0.51 7.97
C LYS A 48 0.29 0.32 9.19
N GLN A 49 -1.01 0.45 9.40
CA GLN A 49 -1.60 1.20 10.51
C GLN A 49 -1.12 0.63 11.87
N PRO A 50 -1.01 1.48 12.90
CA PRO A 50 -0.74 1.00 14.25
C PRO A 50 -1.80 0.00 14.72
N PRO A 51 -1.43 -1.07 15.43
CA PRO A 51 -2.39 -2.01 15.98
C PRO A 51 -3.43 -1.32 16.87
N GLY A 52 -4.70 -1.71 16.71
CA GLY A 52 -5.81 -1.14 17.47
C GLY A 52 -6.34 0.21 16.95
N SER A 53 -5.73 0.81 15.92
CA SER A 53 -6.21 2.10 15.35
C SER A 53 -7.66 2.06 14.91
N LEU A 54 -8.16 0.91 14.50
CA LEU A 54 -9.51 0.72 13.97
C LEU A 54 -10.48 0.13 15.00
N ALA A 55 -9.99 -0.36 16.14
CA ALA A 55 -10.76 -1.17 17.10
C ALA A 55 -11.99 -0.44 17.69
N ARG A 56 -11.92 0.90 17.81
CA ARG A 56 -12.98 1.71 18.43
C ARG A 56 -13.97 2.31 17.44
N LEU A 57 -13.79 2.07 16.15
CA LEU A 57 -14.61 2.65 15.07
C LEU A 57 -15.92 1.86 14.91
N LYS A 58 -16.91 2.13 15.74
CA LYS A 58 -18.18 1.38 15.80
C LYS A 58 -19.02 1.46 14.52
N ASN A 59 -18.88 2.56 13.77
CA ASN A 59 -19.65 2.82 12.55
C ASN A 59 -18.86 2.53 11.28
N LEU A 60 -17.68 1.89 11.39
CA LEU A 60 -16.85 1.53 10.25
C LEU A 60 -17.57 0.54 9.34
N LYS A 61 -17.62 0.84 8.06
CA LYS A 61 -18.31 0.05 7.02
C LYS A 61 -17.34 -0.69 6.10
N VAL A 62 -16.18 -0.08 5.80
CA VAL A 62 -15.20 -0.62 4.84
C VAL A 62 -13.80 -0.15 5.21
N ILE A 63 -12.83 -1.04 5.04
CA ILE A 63 -11.40 -0.75 5.12
C ILE A 63 -10.81 -0.81 3.71
N PHE A 64 -10.11 0.24 3.30
CA PHE A 64 -9.37 0.31 2.03
C PHE A 64 -7.87 0.19 2.30
N SER A 65 -7.22 -0.80 1.70
CA SER A 65 -5.75 -0.87 1.67
C SER A 65 -5.19 0.07 0.60
N LEU A 66 -4.18 0.87 0.92
CA LEU A 66 -3.45 1.68 -0.07
C LEU A 66 -2.53 0.85 -0.98
N GLY A 67 -2.46 -0.45 -0.77
CA GLY A 67 -1.69 -1.37 -1.59
C GLY A 67 -2.49 -2.57 -2.07
N ALA A 68 -1.86 -3.39 -2.90
CA ALA A 68 -2.44 -4.65 -3.36
C ALA A 68 -2.46 -5.72 -2.26
N GLY A 69 -1.47 -5.71 -1.37
CA GLY A 69 -1.40 -6.61 -0.21
C GLY A 69 -2.27 -6.13 0.95
N VAL A 70 -2.80 -7.08 1.70
CA VAL A 70 -3.68 -6.84 2.87
C VAL A 70 -3.16 -7.48 4.15
N ASP A 71 -2.01 -8.14 4.10
CA ASP A 71 -1.38 -8.83 5.24
C ASP A 71 -1.13 -7.88 6.42
N HIS A 72 -0.80 -6.62 6.15
CA HIS A 72 -0.58 -5.60 7.17
C HIS A 72 -1.85 -5.29 7.97
N ILE A 73 -3.05 -5.46 7.38
CA ILE A 73 -4.33 -5.25 8.06
C ILE A 73 -4.57 -6.40 9.03
N PHE A 74 -4.38 -7.64 8.56
CA PHE A 74 -4.61 -8.85 9.38
C PHE A 74 -3.57 -9.10 10.47
N ARG A 75 -2.47 -8.34 10.50
CA ARG A 75 -1.53 -8.36 11.64
C ARG A 75 -2.12 -7.73 12.91
N ASP A 76 -3.14 -6.90 12.77
CA ASP A 76 -3.84 -6.33 13.91
C ASP A 76 -4.91 -7.31 14.39
N PRO A 77 -4.77 -7.87 15.62
CA PRO A 77 -5.75 -8.81 16.17
C PRO A 77 -7.09 -8.16 16.51
N HIS A 78 -7.16 -6.84 16.46
CA HIS A 78 -8.35 -6.05 16.79
C HIS A 78 -8.99 -5.40 15.56
N VAL A 79 -8.65 -5.87 14.35
CA VAL A 79 -9.29 -5.36 13.13
C VAL A 79 -10.79 -5.69 13.15
N PRO A 80 -11.68 -4.69 12.89
CA PRO A 80 -13.11 -4.93 12.81
C PRO A 80 -13.49 -5.87 11.67
N ASP A 81 -14.53 -6.67 11.87
CA ASP A 81 -15.09 -7.58 10.87
C ASP A 81 -15.95 -6.81 9.86
N VAL A 82 -15.31 -6.12 8.94
CA VAL A 82 -15.93 -5.37 7.85
C VAL A 82 -15.23 -5.68 6.53
N PRO A 83 -15.87 -5.45 5.38
CA PRO A 83 -15.26 -5.66 4.08
C PRO A 83 -13.92 -4.92 3.93
N ILE A 84 -12.93 -5.61 3.35
CA ILE A 84 -11.62 -5.05 3.03
C ILE A 84 -11.48 -4.97 1.52
N VAL A 85 -11.18 -3.78 1.02
CA VAL A 85 -10.94 -3.50 -0.40
C VAL A 85 -9.44 -3.22 -0.60
N ARG A 86 -8.85 -3.85 -1.59
CA ARG A 86 -7.43 -3.66 -1.95
C ARG A 86 -7.28 -2.92 -3.27
N VAL A 87 -6.12 -2.35 -3.50
CA VAL A 87 -5.79 -1.77 -4.82
C VAL A 87 -5.62 -2.91 -5.84
N VAL A 88 -6.36 -2.81 -6.94
CA VAL A 88 -6.19 -3.65 -8.13
C VAL A 88 -5.87 -2.71 -9.30
N SER A 89 -4.65 -2.80 -9.83
CA SER A 89 -4.16 -1.92 -10.88
C SER A 89 -3.46 -2.73 -11.96
N ASN A 90 -3.91 -2.58 -13.20
CA ASN A 90 -3.24 -3.19 -14.36
C ASN A 90 -1.84 -2.61 -14.57
N ASP A 91 -1.64 -1.32 -14.30
CA ASP A 91 -0.31 -0.68 -14.38
C ASP A 91 0.68 -1.33 -13.41
N LEU A 92 0.28 -1.51 -12.14
CA LEU A 92 1.11 -2.20 -11.15
C LEU A 92 1.43 -3.63 -11.59
N THR A 93 0.42 -4.36 -12.05
CA THR A 93 0.59 -5.75 -12.52
C THR A 93 1.57 -5.84 -13.68
N ASN A 94 1.43 -4.97 -14.68
CA ASN A 94 2.30 -4.96 -15.85
C ASN A 94 3.75 -4.64 -15.48
N ARG A 95 3.97 -3.58 -14.70
CA ARG A 95 5.32 -3.19 -14.24
C ARG A 95 6.00 -4.27 -13.42
N MET A 96 5.25 -4.91 -12.51
CA MET A 96 5.79 -6.03 -11.72
C MET A 96 6.10 -7.25 -12.60
N SER A 97 5.26 -7.56 -13.58
CA SER A 97 5.51 -8.66 -14.52
C SER A 97 6.75 -8.42 -15.37
N GLU A 98 6.89 -7.21 -15.92
CA GLU A 98 8.10 -6.82 -16.68
C GLU A 98 9.37 -6.91 -15.83
N PHE A 99 9.31 -6.44 -14.58
CA PHE A 99 10.44 -6.53 -13.66
C PHE A 99 10.85 -7.99 -13.39
N VAL A 100 9.86 -8.85 -13.11
CA VAL A 100 10.12 -10.29 -12.85
C VAL A 100 10.72 -10.97 -14.09
N VAL A 101 10.12 -10.74 -15.27
CA VAL A 101 10.64 -11.31 -16.53
C VAL A 101 12.06 -10.83 -16.80
N TRP A 102 12.33 -9.53 -16.61
CA TRP A 102 13.68 -9.00 -16.74
C TRP A 102 14.66 -9.68 -15.79
N GLN A 103 14.34 -9.84 -14.51
CA GLN A 103 15.22 -10.51 -13.55
C GLN A 103 15.49 -11.97 -13.92
N VAL A 104 14.46 -12.71 -14.35
CA VAL A 104 14.60 -14.10 -14.80
C VAL A 104 15.53 -14.19 -16.01
N LEU A 105 15.32 -13.34 -17.02
CA LEU A 105 16.15 -13.32 -18.23
C LEU A 105 17.59 -12.89 -17.93
N ASP A 106 17.79 -11.90 -17.07
CA ASP A 106 19.12 -11.44 -16.66
C ASP A 106 19.92 -12.58 -16.00
N HIS A 107 19.30 -13.31 -15.08
CA HIS A 107 19.92 -14.48 -14.46
C HIS A 107 20.16 -15.60 -15.46
N HIS A 108 19.16 -15.93 -16.27
CA HIS A 108 19.26 -16.98 -17.29
C HIS A 108 20.38 -16.71 -18.29
N ARG A 109 20.57 -15.45 -18.68
CA ARG A 109 21.62 -15.01 -19.61
C ARG A 109 22.93 -14.63 -18.92
N MET A 110 23.11 -15.01 -17.64
CA MET A 110 24.33 -14.78 -16.86
C MET A 110 24.73 -13.28 -16.74
N GLY A 111 23.76 -12.38 -16.77
CA GLY A 111 23.98 -10.94 -16.71
C GLY A 111 24.89 -10.48 -15.57
N PRO A 112 24.74 -10.97 -14.31
CA PRO A 112 25.64 -10.61 -13.22
C PRO A 112 27.12 -10.97 -13.49
N LYS A 113 27.36 -12.10 -14.14
CA LYS A 113 28.72 -12.52 -14.54
C LYS A 113 29.31 -11.57 -15.57
N TYR A 114 28.56 -11.31 -16.64
CA TYR A 114 29.03 -10.43 -17.71
C TYR A 114 29.24 -8.99 -17.25
N ARG A 115 28.40 -8.47 -16.36
CA ARG A 115 28.63 -7.15 -15.76
C ARG A 115 29.91 -7.08 -14.91
N ARG A 116 30.28 -8.14 -14.19
CA ARG A 116 31.58 -8.21 -13.49
C ARG A 116 32.73 -8.23 -14.49
N GLN A 117 32.68 -9.12 -15.50
CA GLN A 117 33.68 -9.19 -16.53
C GLN A 117 33.89 -7.88 -17.28
N GLN A 118 32.80 -7.15 -17.58
CA GLN A 118 32.86 -5.83 -18.20
C GLN A 118 33.62 -4.81 -17.33
N ARG A 119 33.34 -4.77 -16.02
CA ARG A 119 34.07 -3.90 -15.09
C ARG A 119 35.57 -4.23 -15.04
N ASP A 120 35.87 -5.51 -15.06
CA ASP A 120 37.25 -6.04 -14.98
C ASP A 120 37.93 -6.07 -16.34
N ARG A 121 37.25 -5.61 -17.42
CA ARG A 121 37.72 -5.61 -18.80
C ARG A 121 38.13 -7.02 -19.30
N ILE A 122 37.44 -8.02 -18.85
CA ILE A 122 37.65 -9.43 -19.21
C ILE A 122 36.67 -9.81 -20.33
N TRP A 123 37.20 -10.30 -21.46
CA TRP A 123 36.40 -10.91 -22.50
C TRP A 123 36.61 -12.45 -22.43
N LEU A 124 35.62 -13.14 -21.91
CA LEU A 124 35.62 -14.59 -21.78
C LEU A 124 34.26 -15.14 -22.24
N GLU A 125 34.28 -15.99 -23.28
CA GLU A 125 33.09 -16.66 -23.77
C GLU A 125 32.74 -17.86 -22.89
N ASP A 126 31.43 -18.02 -22.58
CA ASP A 126 30.90 -19.30 -22.09
C ASP A 126 30.60 -20.20 -23.29
N ARG A 127 31.19 -21.37 -23.28
CA ARG A 127 30.95 -22.43 -24.26
C ARG A 127 30.18 -23.58 -23.66
#